data_6ef62368a8139c059eb0b537587ba2ad
#
_entry.id   6ef62368a8139c059eb0b537587ba2ad
#
_cell.length_a   1.000
_cell.length_b   1.000
_cell.length_c   1.000
_cell.angle_alpha   90.00
_cell.angle_beta   90.00
_cell.angle_gamma   90.00
#
_symmetry.space_group_name_H-M   'P 1'
#
loop_
_entity.id
_entity.type
_entity.pdbx_description
1 polymer ?
#
loop_
_entity_poly.entity_id
_entity_poly.type
_entity_poly.pdbx_seq_one_letter_code
_entity_poly.pdbx_strand_id
1 'polypeptide(L)'
;IKESDAQTLWQTFEYFSGYGFNKSHAVSYSILSFQCAHLLTYYPVEWLAAFLDKEPEGRKEQAINIVQSLGYKVKRPDINESGQVWEISQTDKKTLVQPLTSIKGLGDKAVEQILQHRPFNNVEELLFNDDIVYSKLNKKALDVMARCGAMNCLMDERFTGMKHFWSAVAVDRPKKEKDLIDNIELYKPEGDFSDMEKIEYLTGLTGIFPFSLVLKNDVYDSIKKNKIPALGEYDKAIGVAWFIPREVIEKK
;
A
#
# COMPACT_ATOMS: atom_id res chain seq x y z
N ILE A 1 -22.12 18.00 -53.42
CA ILE A 1 -23.24 17.85 -52.49
C ILE A 1 -23.93 19.21 -52.45
N LYS A 2 -25.24 19.23 -52.66
CA LYS A 2 -26.02 20.49 -52.55
C LYS A 2 -26.07 20.89 -51.07
N GLU A 3 -26.10 22.18 -50.79
CA GLU A 3 -26.13 22.70 -49.44
C GLU A 3 -27.33 22.19 -48.62
N SER A 4 -28.49 22.02 -49.29
CA SER A 4 -29.69 21.41 -48.73
C SER A 4 -29.47 19.98 -48.24
N ASP A 5 -28.68 19.19 -48.99
CA ASP A 5 -28.42 17.80 -48.67
C ASP A 5 -27.42 17.71 -47.52
N ALA A 6 -26.45 18.63 -47.45
CA ALA A 6 -25.51 18.76 -46.35
C ALA A 6 -26.22 19.17 -45.03
N GLN A 7 -27.16 20.11 -45.09
CA GLN A 7 -27.97 20.51 -43.94
C GLN A 7 -28.86 19.38 -43.44
N THR A 8 -29.50 18.63 -44.35
CA THR A 8 -30.32 17.48 -43.96
C THR A 8 -29.48 16.40 -43.29
N LEU A 9 -28.28 16.13 -43.84
CA LEU A 9 -27.35 15.19 -43.25
C LEU A 9 -26.89 15.63 -41.85
N TRP A 10 -26.59 16.94 -41.69
CA TRP A 10 -26.20 17.51 -40.41
C TRP A 10 -27.30 17.41 -39.33
N GLN A 11 -28.53 17.70 -39.71
CA GLN A 11 -29.68 17.52 -38.81
C GLN A 11 -29.86 16.07 -38.38
N THR A 12 -29.56 15.11 -39.26
CA THR A 12 -29.57 13.69 -38.94
C THR A 12 -28.48 13.34 -37.92
N PHE A 13 -27.28 13.91 -38.07
CA PHE A 13 -26.22 13.75 -37.09
C PHE A 13 -26.56 14.40 -35.72
N GLU A 14 -27.13 15.59 -35.71
CA GLU A 14 -27.60 16.22 -34.46
C GLU A 14 -28.65 15.38 -33.72
N TYR A 15 -29.61 14.83 -34.48
CA TYR A 15 -30.61 13.91 -33.94
C TYR A 15 -29.95 12.65 -33.34
N PHE A 16 -29.01 12.04 -34.07
CA PHE A 16 -28.27 10.87 -33.61
C PHE A 16 -27.35 11.19 -32.45
N SER A 17 -26.72 12.35 -32.35
CA SER A 17 -25.84 12.72 -31.24
C SER A 17 -26.58 12.81 -29.91
N GLY A 18 -27.88 13.20 -29.94
CA GLY A 18 -28.73 13.18 -28.75
C GLY A 18 -29.24 11.79 -28.33
N TYR A 19 -29.30 10.84 -29.27
CA TYR A 19 -29.84 9.48 -29.08
C TYR A 19 -28.83 8.36 -29.37
N GLY A 20 -27.65 8.69 -29.83
CA GLY A 20 -26.65 7.74 -30.32
C GLY A 20 -26.01 6.88 -29.25
N PHE A 21 -26.25 7.18 -27.97
CA PHE A 21 -25.72 6.37 -26.89
C PHE A 21 -26.63 5.16 -26.64
N ASN A 22 -26.02 3.96 -26.61
CA ASN A 22 -26.76 2.73 -26.40
C ASN A 22 -27.47 2.74 -25.04
N LYS A 23 -28.82 2.79 -25.05
CA LYS A 23 -29.65 2.85 -23.84
C LYS A 23 -29.39 1.67 -22.89
N SER A 24 -29.20 0.47 -23.42
CA SER A 24 -28.92 -0.71 -22.58
C SER A 24 -27.56 -0.58 -21.87
N HIS A 25 -26.56 -0.02 -22.55
CA HIS A 25 -25.28 0.30 -21.92
C HIS A 25 -25.43 1.35 -20.81
N ALA A 26 -26.14 2.46 -21.08
CA ALA A 26 -26.40 3.50 -20.10
C ALA A 26 -27.11 2.94 -18.85
N VAL A 27 -28.15 2.13 -19.05
CA VAL A 27 -28.89 1.50 -17.94
C VAL A 27 -28.00 0.57 -17.12
N SER A 28 -27.22 -0.30 -17.81
CA SER A 28 -26.33 -1.24 -17.11
C SER A 28 -25.28 -0.53 -16.27
N TYR A 29 -24.64 0.49 -16.82
CA TYR A 29 -23.64 1.28 -16.08
C TYR A 29 -24.26 2.12 -14.95
N SER A 30 -25.49 2.64 -15.14
CA SER A 30 -26.20 3.36 -14.09
C SER A 30 -26.54 2.45 -12.91
N ILE A 31 -26.93 1.21 -13.17
CA ILE A 31 -27.18 0.22 -12.11
C ILE A 31 -25.90 -0.07 -11.34
N LEU A 32 -24.78 -0.33 -12.03
CA LEU A 32 -23.49 -0.55 -11.38
C LEU A 32 -23.04 0.65 -10.56
N SER A 33 -23.15 1.86 -11.13
CA SER A 33 -22.81 3.11 -10.43
C SER A 33 -23.65 3.32 -9.17
N PHE A 34 -24.95 3.01 -9.25
CA PHE A 34 -25.86 3.06 -8.09
C PHE A 34 -25.44 2.05 -7.02
N GLN A 35 -25.13 0.80 -7.41
CA GLN A 35 -24.66 -0.23 -6.49
C GLN A 35 -23.36 0.18 -5.80
N CYS A 36 -22.39 0.73 -6.56
CA CYS A 36 -21.14 1.26 -6.01
C CYS A 36 -21.39 2.40 -5.01
N ALA A 37 -22.25 3.36 -5.36
CA ALA A 37 -22.60 4.47 -4.48
C ALA A 37 -23.32 3.99 -3.21
N HIS A 38 -24.21 3.01 -3.35
CA HIS A 38 -24.91 2.39 -2.22
C HIS A 38 -23.92 1.73 -1.25
N LEU A 39 -23.02 0.89 -1.78
CA LEU A 39 -21.99 0.21 -0.96
C LEU A 39 -21.07 1.23 -0.28
N LEU A 40 -20.59 2.24 -0.99
CA LEU A 40 -19.76 3.29 -0.40
C LEU A 40 -20.50 4.09 0.70
N THR A 41 -21.81 4.25 0.58
CA THR A 41 -22.62 5.00 1.56
C THR A 41 -22.91 4.19 2.82
N TYR A 42 -23.27 2.92 2.69
CA TYR A 42 -23.74 2.10 3.80
C TYR A 42 -22.70 1.13 4.36
N TYR A 43 -21.70 0.76 3.55
CA TYR A 43 -20.60 -0.16 3.87
C TYR A 43 -19.24 0.41 3.42
N PRO A 44 -18.90 1.64 3.86
CA PRO A 44 -17.76 2.36 3.29
C PRO A 44 -16.43 1.63 3.50
N VAL A 45 -16.22 1.01 4.64
CA VAL A 45 -14.93 0.37 4.96
C VAL A 45 -14.73 -0.91 4.16
N GLU A 46 -15.77 -1.72 4.05
CA GLU A 46 -15.79 -2.94 3.25
C GLU A 46 -15.62 -2.63 1.76
N TRP A 47 -16.29 -1.56 1.30
CA TRP A 47 -16.15 -1.07 -0.07
C TRP A 47 -14.71 -0.62 -0.36
N LEU A 48 -14.12 0.15 0.56
CA LEU A 48 -12.75 0.66 0.40
C LEU A 48 -11.71 -0.47 0.46
N ALA A 49 -11.92 -1.50 1.29
CA ALA A 49 -11.08 -2.69 1.29
C ALA A 49 -11.13 -3.40 -0.07
N ALA A 50 -12.33 -3.66 -0.61
CA ALA A 50 -12.51 -4.27 -1.92
C ALA A 50 -11.96 -3.39 -3.07
N PHE A 51 -12.10 -2.07 -2.96
CA PHE A 51 -11.51 -1.11 -3.92
C PHE A 51 -9.99 -1.21 -3.95
N LEU A 52 -9.33 -1.20 -2.79
CA LEU A 52 -7.87 -1.35 -2.70
C LEU A 52 -7.37 -2.70 -3.21
N ASP A 53 -8.13 -3.79 -2.99
CA ASP A 53 -7.76 -5.11 -3.52
C ASP A 53 -7.77 -5.15 -5.06
N LYS A 54 -8.74 -4.48 -5.67
CA LYS A 54 -8.97 -4.54 -7.13
C LYS A 54 -8.21 -3.49 -7.91
N GLU A 55 -7.65 -2.47 -7.23
CA GLU A 55 -6.92 -1.43 -7.94
C GLU A 55 -5.61 -1.96 -8.53
N PRO A 56 -5.33 -1.66 -9.82
CA PRO A 56 -4.08 -2.05 -10.47
C PRO A 56 -2.84 -1.54 -9.71
N GLU A 57 -1.75 -2.31 -9.74
CA GLU A 57 -0.50 -2.00 -9.02
C GLU A 57 0.00 -0.57 -9.27
N GLY A 58 -0.04 -0.10 -10.52
CA GLY A 58 0.41 1.25 -10.88
C GLY A 58 -0.43 2.39 -10.30
N ARG A 59 -1.60 2.11 -9.71
CA ARG A 59 -2.50 3.10 -9.10
C ARG A 59 -2.72 2.89 -7.61
N LYS A 60 -2.12 1.88 -7.01
CA LYS A 60 -2.30 1.56 -5.58
C LYS A 60 -1.91 2.71 -4.65
N GLU A 61 -0.79 3.40 -4.91
CA GLU A 61 -0.40 4.57 -4.11
C GLU A 61 -1.50 5.66 -4.15
N GLN A 62 -2.03 5.95 -5.34
CA GLN A 62 -3.11 6.93 -5.49
C GLN A 62 -4.39 6.47 -4.78
N ALA A 63 -4.75 5.20 -4.89
CA ALA A 63 -5.91 4.63 -4.22
C ALA A 63 -5.80 4.71 -2.68
N ILE A 64 -4.62 4.41 -2.13
CA ILE A 64 -4.34 4.56 -0.70
C ILE A 64 -4.50 6.02 -0.26
N ASN A 65 -3.98 6.97 -1.04
CA ASN A 65 -4.13 8.40 -0.75
C ASN A 65 -5.61 8.84 -0.77
N ILE A 66 -6.42 8.34 -1.72
CA ILE A 66 -7.86 8.58 -1.75
C ILE A 66 -8.53 8.07 -0.48
N VAL A 67 -8.26 6.83 -0.07
CA VAL A 67 -8.81 6.22 1.16
C VAL A 67 -8.44 7.07 2.39
N GLN A 68 -7.20 7.52 2.47
CA GLN A 68 -6.74 8.38 3.56
C GLN A 68 -7.39 9.77 3.54
N SER A 69 -7.63 10.33 2.36
CA SER A 69 -8.34 11.63 2.22
C SER A 69 -9.80 11.56 2.65
N LEU A 70 -10.43 10.39 2.54
CA LEU A 70 -11.77 10.11 3.05
C LEU A 70 -11.82 9.93 4.58
N GLY A 71 -10.67 10.05 5.27
CA GLY A 71 -10.57 9.98 6.72
C GLY A 71 -10.37 8.58 7.30
N TYR A 72 -10.08 7.59 6.44
CA TYR A 72 -9.71 6.25 6.88
C TYR A 72 -8.21 6.12 7.07
N LYS A 73 -7.81 5.32 8.03
CA LYS A 73 -6.39 5.01 8.27
C LYS A 73 -5.99 3.78 7.48
N VAL A 74 -4.74 3.76 7.06
CA VAL A 74 -4.13 2.59 6.41
C VAL A 74 -2.96 2.15 7.26
N LYS A 75 -3.03 0.91 7.79
CA LYS A 75 -1.95 0.26 8.53
C LYS A 75 -1.08 -0.52 7.55
N ARG A 76 0.23 -0.37 7.70
CA ARG A 76 1.23 -1.11 6.92
C ARG A 76 1.15 -2.61 7.19
N PRO A 77 1.70 -3.45 6.29
CA PRO A 77 1.75 -4.89 6.52
C PRO A 77 2.44 -5.23 7.84
N ASP A 78 1.86 -6.19 8.54
CA ASP A 78 2.38 -6.77 9.78
C ASP A 78 2.24 -8.29 9.69
N ILE A 79 3.30 -9.03 10.02
CA ILE A 79 3.36 -10.48 9.86
C ILE A 79 2.27 -11.20 10.66
N ASN A 80 1.89 -10.66 11.83
CA ASN A 80 0.90 -11.25 12.71
C ASN A 80 -0.54 -10.80 12.45
N GLU A 81 -0.74 -9.63 11.78
CA GLU A 81 -2.08 -9.08 11.59
C GLU A 81 -2.57 -9.17 10.14
N SER A 82 -1.68 -8.96 9.15
CA SER A 82 -2.07 -8.82 7.74
C SER A 82 -2.47 -10.14 7.11
N GLY A 83 -3.60 -10.15 6.40
CA GLY A 83 -4.09 -11.29 5.64
C GLY A 83 -3.54 -11.37 4.20
N GLN A 84 -4.26 -12.12 3.35
CA GLN A 84 -4.00 -12.19 1.90
C GLN A 84 -4.64 -11.04 1.13
N VAL A 85 -5.69 -10.43 1.68
CA VAL A 85 -6.48 -9.35 1.09
C VAL A 85 -6.52 -8.18 2.07
N TRP A 86 -6.97 -7.02 1.63
CA TRP A 86 -7.21 -5.89 2.52
C TRP A 86 -8.31 -6.22 3.52
N GLU A 87 -8.01 -6.03 4.79
CA GLU A 87 -8.91 -6.34 5.89
C GLU A 87 -9.19 -5.10 6.74
N ILE A 88 -10.32 -5.13 7.45
CA ILE A 88 -10.66 -4.09 8.43
C ILE A 88 -10.00 -4.48 9.74
N SER A 89 -9.29 -3.54 10.37
CA SER A 89 -8.68 -3.78 11.68
C SER A 89 -9.74 -4.18 12.71
N GLN A 90 -9.42 -5.18 13.50
CA GLN A 90 -10.31 -5.64 14.57
C GLN A 90 -10.41 -4.62 15.73
N THR A 91 -9.40 -3.78 15.89
CA THR A 91 -9.32 -2.80 16.99
C THR A 91 -9.87 -1.42 16.61
N ASP A 92 -9.80 -1.04 15.33
CA ASP A 92 -10.30 0.26 14.83
C ASP A 92 -10.97 0.08 13.46
N LYS A 93 -12.29 0.08 13.44
CA LYS A 93 -13.10 -0.11 12.22
C LYS A 93 -12.88 0.97 11.14
N LYS A 94 -12.15 2.05 11.43
CA LYS A 94 -11.73 3.06 10.45
C LYS A 94 -10.32 2.81 9.91
N THR A 95 -9.70 1.71 10.29
CA THR A 95 -8.36 1.34 9.86
C THR A 95 -8.43 0.13 8.93
N LEU A 96 -7.86 0.27 7.75
CA LEU A 96 -7.64 -0.81 6.79
C LEU A 96 -6.22 -1.35 6.95
N VAL A 97 -6.08 -2.67 7.04
CA VAL A 97 -4.80 -3.36 7.19
C VAL A 97 -4.36 -3.83 5.81
N GLN A 98 -3.17 -3.41 5.40
CA GLN A 98 -2.59 -3.79 4.13
C GLN A 98 -2.18 -5.27 4.15
N PRO A 99 -2.50 -6.05 3.08
CA PRO A 99 -2.19 -7.47 3.03
C PRO A 99 -0.70 -7.75 2.85
N LEU A 100 -0.24 -8.93 3.29
CA LEU A 100 1.12 -9.40 3.03
C LEU A 100 1.39 -9.58 1.53
N THR A 101 0.38 -9.97 0.74
CA THR A 101 0.48 -10.13 -0.71
C THR A 101 0.81 -8.83 -1.45
N SER A 102 0.57 -7.68 -0.83
CA SER A 102 0.92 -6.37 -1.40
C SER A 102 2.40 -6.01 -1.27
N ILE A 103 3.17 -6.75 -0.47
CA ILE A 103 4.62 -6.54 -0.34
C ILE A 103 5.31 -7.00 -1.61
N LYS A 104 5.90 -6.06 -2.33
CA LYS A 104 6.57 -6.32 -3.60
C LYS A 104 7.73 -7.30 -3.44
N GLY A 105 7.68 -8.41 -4.14
CA GLY A 105 8.70 -9.45 -4.06
C GLY A 105 8.48 -10.52 -2.98
N LEU A 106 7.43 -10.42 -2.18
CA LEU A 106 6.96 -11.49 -1.31
C LEU A 106 6.05 -12.42 -2.12
N GLY A 107 6.42 -13.68 -2.24
CA GLY A 107 5.65 -14.67 -3.02
C GLY A 107 4.48 -15.26 -2.22
N ASP A 108 3.40 -15.64 -2.93
CA ASP A 108 2.18 -16.19 -2.33
C ASP A 108 2.46 -17.40 -1.42
N LYS A 109 3.40 -18.27 -1.80
CA LYS A 109 3.80 -19.43 -0.98
C LYS A 109 4.43 -19.05 0.35
N ALA A 110 5.12 -17.91 0.41
CA ALA A 110 5.66 -17.39 1.68
C ALA A 110 4.53 -16.83 2.55
N VAL A 111 3.57 -16.11 1.94
CA VAL A 111 2.38 -15.61 2.63
C VAL A 111 1.57 -16.77 3.21
N GLU A 112 1.31 -17.83 2.44
CA GLU A 112 0.63 -19.03 2.92
C GLU A 112 1.32 -19.64 4.15
N GLN A 113 2.65 -19.77 4.12
CA GLN A 113 3.41 -20.29 5.26
C GLN A 113 3.25 -19.41 6.51
N ILE A 114 3.30 -18.10 6.35
CA ILE A 114 3.13 -17.16 7.46
C ILE A 114 1.73 -17.30 8.06
N LEU A 115 0.68 -17.29 7.23
CA LEU A 115 -0.70 -17.35 7.68
C LEU A 115 -1.06 -18.68 8.37
N GLN A 116 -0.40 -19.77 7.98
CA GLN A 116 -0.62 -21.09 8.58
C GLN A 116 0.00 -21.24 9.97
N HIS A 117 1.12 -20.54 10.24
CA HIS A 117 1.93 -20.77 11.44
C HIS A 117 1.95 -19.59 12.42
N ARG A 118 1.35 -18.45 12.08
CA ARG A 118 1.23 -17.31 13.00
C ARG A 118 0.24 -17.57 14.15
N PRO A 119 0.28 -16.89 15.30
CA PRO A 119 1.15 -15.75 15.58
C PRO A 119 2.58 -16.15 15.93
N PHE A 120 3.54 -15.27 15.61
CA PHE A 120 4.93 -15.39 16.01
C PHE A 120 5.21 -14.39 17.14
N ASN A 121 5.76 -14.85 18.26
CA ASN A 121 6.09 -13.99 19.41
C ASN A 121 7.50 -13.39 19.30
N ASN A 122 8.38 -14.06 18.58
CA ASN A 122 9.77 -13.67 18.36
C ASN A 122 10.26 -14.15 16.98
N VAL A 123 11.45 -13.75 16.62
CA VAL A 123 12.03 -14.08 15.31
C VAL A 123 12.45 -15.55 15.21
N GLU A 124 12.78 -16.19 16.32
CA GLU A 124 13.15 -17.60 16.39
C GLU A 124 11.98 -18.51 15.97
N GLU A 125 10.77 -18.21 16.44
CA GLU A 125 9.56 -18.94 16.05
C GLU A 125 9.30 -18.87 14.54
N LEU A 126 9.68 -17.77 13.88
CA LEU A 126 9.58 -17.64 12.44
C LEU A 126 10.70 -18.39 11.70
N LEU A 127 11.93 -18.28 12.20
CA LEU A 127 13.13 -18.78 11.49
C LEU A 127 13.36 -20.29 11.67
N PHE A 128 13.03 -20.83 12.85
CA PHE A 128 13.40 -22.18 13.28
C PHE A 128 12.19 -23.10 13.51
N ASN A 129 11.01 -22.69 13.08
CA ASN A 129 9.83 -23.54 13.10
C ASN A 129 9.99 -24.66 12.04
N ASP A 130 10.00 -25.91 12.49
CA ASP A 130 10.21 -27.09 11.63
C ASP A 130 9.07 -27.28 10.61
N ASP A 131 7.87 -26.76 10.88
CA ASP A 131 6.72 -26.82 9.98
C ASP A 131 6.79 -25.79 8.85
N ILE A 132 7.64 -24.79 8.96
CA ILE A 132 7.84 -23.77 7.93
C ILE A 132 8.86 -24.26 6.88
N VAL A 133 8.39 -24.40 5.65
CA VAL A 133 9.24 -24.87 4.54
C VAL A 133 10.24 -23.77 4.14
N TYR A 134 11.52 -24.01 4.41
CA TYR A 134 12.62 -23.07 4.16
C TYR A 134 12.65 -22.48 2.74
N SER A 135 12.38 -23.29 1.71
CA SER A 135 12.39 -22.82 0.31
C SER A 135 11.22 -21.88 -0.02
N LYS A 136 10.12 -21.96 0.72
CA LYS A 136 8.95 -21.09 0.55
C LYS A 136 9.14 -19.76 1.27
N LEU A 137 9.60 -19.78 2.54
CA LEU A 137 9.99 -18.60 3.29
C LEU A 137 11.49 -18.36 3.15
N ASN A 138 11.93 -18.01 1.96
CA ASN A 138 13.34 -17.87 1.61
C ASN A 138 13.96 -16.54 2.04
N LYS A 139 15.28 -16.39 1.82
CA LYS A 139 16.04 -15.17 2.13
C LYS A 139 15.42 -13.90 1.53
N LYS A 140 14.90 -13.96 0.29
CA LYS A 140 14.26 -12.81 -0.36
C LYS A 140 12.97 -12.40 0.36
N ALA A 141 12.18 -13.36 0.83
CA ALA A 141 10.97 -13.08 1.60
C ALA A 141 11.31 -12.36 2.90
N LEU A 142 12.32 -12.83 3.64
CA LEU A 142 12.80 -12.16 4.85
C LEU A 142 13.35 -10.77 4.56
N ASP A 143 14.10 -10.60 3.48
CA ASP A 143 14.67 -9.32 3.05
C ASP A 143 13.60 -8.26 2.83
N VAL A 144 12.57 -8.54 2.03
CA VAL A 144 11.52 -7.55 1.75
C VAL A 144 10.64 -7.25 2.96
N MET A 145 10.34 -8.26 3.80
CA MET A 145 9.54 -8.09 5.00
C MET A 145 10.28 -7.29 6.08
N ALA A 146 11.57 -7.54 6.29
CA ALA A 146 12.37 -6.79 7.26
C ALA A 146 12.53 -5.32 6.83
N ARG A 147 12.83 -5.06 5.54
CA ARG A 147 13.00 -3.69 5.04
C ARG A 147 11.71 -2.87 5.01
N CYS A 148 10.55 -3.48 4.77
CA CYS A 148 9.28 -2.75 4.84
C CYS A 148 8.69 -2.67 6.25
N GLY A 149 9.35 -3.27 7.24
CA GLY A 149 8.92 -3.25 8.64
C GLY A 149 7.78 -4.20 8.98
N ALA A 150 7.40 -5.13 8.08
CA ALA A 150 6.35 -6.11 8.36
C ALA A 150 6.69 -7.09 9.49
N MET A 151 7.96 -7.20 9.86
CA MET A 151 8.47 -8.04 10.95
C MET A 151 8.87 -7.23 12.20
N ASN A 152 8.54 -5.93 12.27
CA ASN A 152 8.97 -5.09 13.39
C ASN A 152 8.41 -5.55 14.74
N CYS A 153 7.26 -6.23 14.75
CA CYS A 153 6.68 -6.82 15.96
C CYS A 153 7.52 -7.98 16.54
N LEU A 154 8.49 -8.52 15.78
CA LEU A 154 9.40 -9.60 16.21
C LEU A 154 10.76 -9.07 16.72
N MET A 155 10.99 -7.76 16.64
CA MET A 155 12.22 -7.16 17.15
C MET A 155 12.14 -7.03 18.69
N ASP A 156 13.22 -7.41 19.35
CA ASP A 156 13.44 -7.22 20.79
C ASP A 156 14.67 -6.34 21.06
N GLU A 157 15.06 -6.20 22.32
CA GLU A 157 16.17 -5.36 22.76
C GLU A 157 17.56 -5.78 22.24
N ARG A 158 17.70 -6.96 21.69
CA ARG A 158 18.97 -7.42 21.05
C ARG A 158 19.26 -6.63 19.77
N PHE A 159 18.24 -6.08 19.14
CA PHE A 159 18.37 -5.35 17.89
C PHE A 159 18.36 -3.84 18.12
N THR A 160 19.35 -3.14 17.60
CA THR A 160 19.50 -1.68 17.76
C THR A 160 18.60 -0.87 16.81
N GLY A 161 17.92 -1.52 15.86
CA GLY A 161 17.02 -0.91 14.88
C GLY A 161 16.71 -1.82 13.71
N MET A 162 15.94 -1.32 12.74
CA MET A 162 15.50 -2.06 11.56
C MET A 162 16.67 -2.58 10.71
N LYS A 163 17.72 -1.78 10.55
CA LYS A 163 18.91 -2.17 9.76
C LYS A 163 19.64 -3.34 10.42
N HIS A 164 19.77 -3.30 11.74
CA HIS A 164 20.38 -4.39 12.49
C HIS A 164 19.57 -5.68 12.38
N PHE A 165 18.26 -5.59 12.62
CA PHE A 165 17.34 -6.71 12.47
C PHE A 165 17.40 -7.32 11.05
N TRP A 166 17.27 -6.49 10.03
CA TRP A 166 17.38 -6.91 8.63
C TRP A 166 18.71 -7.61 8.35
N SER A 167 19.84 -7.04 8.82
CA SER A 167 21.16 -7.61 8.58
C SER A 167 21.31 -8.99 9.23
N ALA A 168 20.85 -9.14 10.46
CA ALA A 168 20.97 -10.39 11.21
C ALA A 168 20.09 -11.53 10.64
N VAL A 169 18.91 -11.20 10.10
CA VAL A 169 17.93 -12.21 9.66
C VAL A 169 17.91 -12.46 8.16
N ALA A 170 18.31 -11.47 7.34
CA ALA A 170 18.11 -11.51 5.90
C ALA A 170 19.39 -11.45 5.06
N VAL A 171 20.47 -10.81 5.54
CA VAL A 171 21.74 -10.77 4.79
C VAL A 171 22.39 -12.14 4.73
N ASP A 172 22.41 -12.83 5.85
CA ASP A 172 22.82 -14.24 5.92
C ASP A 172 21.81 -14.97 6.81
N ARG A 173 20.81 -15.61 6.16
CA ARG A 173 19.71 -16.24 6.87
C ARG A 173 20.22 -17.31 7.83
N PRO A 174 20.00 -17.16 9.14
CA PRO A 174 20.42 -18.12 10.15
C PRO A 174 19.64 -19.44 9.97
N LYS A 175 20.34 -20.56 10.16
CA LYS A 175 19.76 -21.91 10.10
C LYS A 175 19.54 -22.51 11.49
N LYS A 176 20.19 -21.95 12.50
CA LYS A 176 20.11 -22.36 13.91
C LYS A 176 20.15 -21.13 14.80
N GLU A 177 19.67 -21.24 16.03
CA GLU A 177 19.71 -20.17 17.01
C GLU A 177 21.12 -19.59 17.21
N LYS A 178 22.14 -20.46 17.24
CA LYS A 178 23.54 -20.02 17.32
C LYS A 178 23.92 -19.09 16.18
N ASP A 179 23.51 -19.40 14.95
CA ASP A 179 23.83 -18.58 13.78
C ASP A 179 23.16 -17.20 13.91
N LEU A 180 21.95 -17.13 14.48
CA LEU A 180 21.27 -15.86 14.73
C LEU A 180 22.02 -15.02 15.77
N ILE A 181 22.47 -15.63 16.86
CA ILE A 181 23.27 -14.96 17.90
C ILE A 181 24.56 -14.42 17.30
N ASP A 182 25.27 -15.25 16.53
CA ASP A 182 26.51 -14.86 15.85
C ASP A 182 26.26 -13.72 14.86
N ASN A 183 25.15 -13.74 14.11
CA ASN A 183 24.76 -12.69 13.16
C ASN A 183 24.42 -11.37 13.86
N ILE A 184 23.71 -11.42 15.01
CA ILE A 184 23.38 -10.22 15.80
C ILE A 184 24.67 -9.48 16.20
N GLU A 185 25.68 -10.19 16.65
CA GLU A 185 26.96 -9.57 17.02
C GLU A 185 27.77 -9.12 15.79
N LEU A 186 27.81 -9.95 14.74
CA LEU A 186 28.62 -9.71 13.53
C LEU A 186 28.09 -8.51 12.71
N TYR A 187 26.76 -8.38 12.57
CA TYR A 187 26.14 -7.39 11.70
C TYR A 187 25.64 -6.14 12.43
N LYS A 188 26.10 -5.90 13.66
CA LYS A 188 25.73 -4.71 14.42
C LYS A 188 26.19 -3.43 13.69
N PRO A 189 25.25 -2.62 13.17
CA PRO A 189 25.62 -1.42 12.41
C PRO A 189 25.95 -0.25 13.34
N GLU A 190 26.68 0.74 12.82
CA GLU A 190 26.92 2.00 13.54
C GLU A 190 25.65 2.86 13.72
N GLY A 191 24.60 2.62 12.93
CA GLY A 191 23.31 3.30 13.00
C GLY A 191 22.21 2.55 12.26
N ASP A 192 20.97 3.04 12.38
CA ASP A 192 19.82 2.48 11.67
C ASP A 192 19.77 2.96 10.21
N PHE A 193 18.82 2.46 9.42
CA PHE A 193 18.51 3.03 8.11
C PHE A 193 18.24 4.52 8.23
N SER A 194 18.79 5.30 7.31
CA SER A 194 18.44 6.71 7.16
C SER A 194 16.97 6.88 6.82
N ASP A 195 16.41 8.06 7.06
CA ASP A 195 15.02 8.34 6.71
C ASP A 195 14.76 8.19 5.21
N MET A 196 15.74 8.52 4.36
CA MET A 196 15.64 8.32 2.91
C MET A 196 15.58 6.84 2.53
N GLU A 197 16.42 5.98 3.11
CA GLU A 197 16.34 4.53 2.90
C GLU A 197 14.99 3.96 3.38
N LYS A 198 14.50 4.39 4.53
CA LYS A 198 13.18 3.99 5.05
C LYS A 198 12.05 4.41 4.11
N ILE A 199 12.11 5.64 3.57
CA ILE A 199 11.13 6.14 2.58
C ILE A 199 11.17 5.29 1.32
N GLU A 200 12.35 5.03 0.78
CA GLU A 200 12.54 4.22 -0.42
C GLU A 200 11.99 2.80 -0.23
N TYR A 201 12.36 2.13 0.86
CA TYR A 201 11.90 0.76 1.14
C TYR A 201 10.39 0.69 1.38
N LEU A 202 9.84 1.60 2.19
CA LEU A 202 8.41 1.62 2.47
C LEU A 202 7.59 1.92 1.22
N THR A 203 7.94 2.98 0.50
CA THR A 203 7.23 3.36 -0.72
C THR A 203 7.40 2.31 -1.83
N GLY A 204 8.64 1.84 -2.03
CA GLY A 204 8.95 0.88 -3.09
C GLY A 204 8.35 -0.51 -2.87
N LEU A 205 8.27 -0.98 -1.61
CA LEU A 205 7.80 -2.31 -1.27
C LEU A 205 6.32 -2.38 -0.94
N THR A 206 5.72 -1.31 -0.39
CA THR A 206 4.32 -1.33 0.07
C THR A 206 3.41 -0.36 -0.67
N GLY A 207 3.96 0.57 -1.45
CA GLY A 207 3.19 1.64 -2.08
C GLY A 207 2.71 2.73 -1.11
N ILE A 208 3.10 2.68 0.17
CA ILE A 208 2.70 3.66 1.18
C ILE A 208 3.85 4.63 1.43
N PHE A 209 3.62 5.91 1.13
CA PHE A 209 4.57 6.96 1.43
C PHE A 209 4.52 7.32 2.93
N PRO A 210 5.64 7.20 3.68
CA PRO A 210 5.66 7.46 5.11
C PRO A 210 5.80 8.96 5.42
N PHE A 211 4.70 9.71 5.33
CA PHE A 211 4.69 11.17 5.56
C PHE A 211 5.31 11.58 6.90
N SER A 212 5.19 10.75 7.94
CA SER A 212 5.76 11.02 9.25
C SER A 212 7.29 11.08 9.30
N LEU A 213 7.97 10.51 8.31
CA LEU A 213 9.44 10.61 8.19
C LEU A 213 9.90 11.91 7.53
N VAL A 214 9.01 12.59 6.81
CA VAL A 214 9.33 13.82 6.05
C VAL A 214 8.72 15.05 6.70
N LEU A 215 7.50 14.92 7.20
CA LEU A 215 6.76 16.01 7.84
C LEU A 215 6.64 15.72 9.33
N LYS A 216 6.96 16.71 10.15
CA LYS A 216 6.61 16.64 11.57
C LYS A 216 5.10 16.46 11.70
N ASN A 217 4.66 15.69 12.68
CA ASN A 217 3.24 15.37 12.88
C ASN A 217 2.35 16.62 12.99
N ASP A 218 2.82 17.66 13.68
CA ASP A 218 2.12 18.95 13.82
C ASP A 218 1.90 19.65 12.48
N VAL A 219 2.87 19.59 11.58
CA VAL A 219 2.76 20.15 10.22
C VAL A 219 1.77 19.35 9.40
N TYR A 220 1.85 18.03 9.43
CA TYR A 220 0.94 17.15 8.70
C TYR A 220 -0.51 17.28 9.18
N ASP A 221 -0.71 17.35 10.49
CA ASP A 221 -2.02 17.57 11.11
C ASP A 221 -2.58 18.96 10.76
N SER A 222 -1.72 19.98 10.70
CA SER A 222 -2.09 21.32 10.27
C SER A 222 -2.54 21.36 8.81
N ILE A 223 -1.81 20.67 7.90
CA ILE A 223 -2.19 20.54 6.49
C ILE A 223 -3.57 19.89 6.37
N LYS A 224 -3.81 18.78 7.09
CA LYS A 224 -5.12 18.10 7.10
C LYS A 224 -6.24 18.97 7.67
N LYS A 225 -6.00 19.58 8.82
CA LYS A 225 -6.98 20.45 9.50
C LYS A 225 -7.43 21.61 8.62
N ASN A 226 -6.49 22.22 7.92
CA ASN A 226 -6.75 23.36 7.04
C ASN A 226 -7.16 22.93 5.61
N LYS A 227 -7.26 21.62 5.34
CA LYS A 227 -7.63 21.05 4.02
C LYS A 227 -6.77 21.62 2.89
N ILE A 228 -5.47 21.78 3.13
CA ILE A 228 -4.54 22.26 2.11
C ILE A 228 -4.31 21.12 1.11
N PRO A 229 -4.68 21.27 -0.17
CA PRO A 229 -4.53 20.22 -1.17
C PRO A 229 -3.07 19.96 -1.52
N ALA A 230 -2.76 18.76 -1.99
CA ALA A 230 -1.49 18.48 -2.64
C ALA A 230 -1.40 19.24 -3.97
N LEU A 231 -0.18 19.58 -4.41
CA LEU A 231 0.03 20.36 -5.63
C LEU A 231 -0.63 19.73 -6.87
N GLY A 232 -0.64 18.40 -6.97
CA GLY A 232 -1.30 17.68 -8.07
C GLY A 232 -2.83 17.69 -8.04
N GLU A 233 -3.43 18.05 -6.89
CA GLU A 233 -4.88 18.16 -6.69
C GLU A 233 -5.36 19.62 -6.72
N TYR A 234 -4.43 20.55 -6.91
CA TYR A 234 -4.71 21.96 -6.85
C TYR A 234 -5.26 22.48 -8.18
N ASP A 235 -6.51 22.90 -8.17
CA ASP A 235 -7.27 23.33 -9.35
C ASP A 235 -7.49 24.86 -9.45
N LYS A 236 -6.97 25.63 -8.48
CA LYS A 236 -7.16 27.08 -8.40
C LYS A 236 -5.96 27.85 -8.94
N ALA A 237 -6.25 28.98 -9.59
CA ALA A 237 -5.20 29.86 -10.12
C ALA A 237 -4.33 30.51 -9.02
N ILE A 238 -4.87 30.72 -7.81
CA ILE A 238 -4.18 31.35 -6.68
C ILE A 238 -4.60 30.64 -5.39
N GLY A 239 -3.62 30.29 -4.54
CA GLY A 239 -3.88 29.69 -3.23
C GLY A 239 -2.63 29.01 -2.65
N VAL A 240 -2.86 28.10 -1.71
CA VAL A 240 -1.81 27.35 -1.02
C VAL A 240 -1.97 25.87 -1.32
N ALA A 241 -0.90 25.24 -1.79
CA ALA A 241 -0.79 23.80 -1.95
C ALA A 241 0.52 23.33 -1.32
N TRP A 242 0.58 22.06 -0.97
CA TRP A 242 1.81 21.45 -0.46
C TRP A 242 2.36 20.41 -1.43
N PHE A 243 3.67 20.20 -1.40
CA PHE A 243 4.32 19.13 -2.13
C PHE A 243 5.56 18.66 -1.38
N ILE A 244 5.93 17.42 -1.61
CA ILE A 244 7.20 16.87 -1.18
C ILE A 244 8.01 16.63 -2.45
N PRO A 245 9.17 17.30 -2.62
CA PRO A 245 10.00 17.08 -3.79
C PRO A 245 10.50 15.63 -3.79
N ARG A 246 10.30 14.93 -4.90
CA ARG A 246 10.85 13.59 -5.17
C ARG A 246 11.86 13.73 -6.31
N GLU A 247 12.91 12.92 -6.27
CA GLU A 247 13.86 12.88 -7.37
C GLU A 247 13.15 12.32 -8.63
N VAL A 248 13.11 13.12 -9.69
CA VAL A 248 12.55 12.68 -10.97
C VAL A 248 13.63 11.91 -11.71
N ILE A 249 13.53 10.61 -11.74
CA ILE A 249 14.38 9.76 -12.58
C ILE A 249 13.85 9.87 -14.02
N GLU A 250 14.50 10.68 -14.86
CA GLU A 250 14.26 10.65 -16.30
C GLU A 250 14.68 9.25 -16.83
N LYS A 251 13.71 8.49 -17.32
CA LYS A 251 14.03 7.31 -18.13
C LYS A 251 14.62 7.79 -19.44
N LYS A 252 15.93 7.55 -19.63
CA LYS A 252 16.58 7.62 -20.95
C LYS A 252 16.08 6.52 -21.87
#